data_9785b128c3c73104c4e9149b081d1402
#
_entry.id   9785b128c3c73104c4e9149b081d1402
#
_cell.length_a   1.000
_cell.length_b   1.000
_cell.length_c   1.000
_cell.angle_alpha   90.00
_cell.angle_beta   90.00
_cell.angle_gamma   90.00
#
_symmetry.space_group_name_H-M   'P 1'
#
loop_
_entity.id
_entity.type
_entity.pdbx_description
1 polymer ?
#
loop_
_entity_poly.entity_id
_entity_poly.type
_entity_poly.pdbx_seq_one_letter_code
_entity_poly.pdbx_strand_id
1 'polypeptide(L)'
;MPVPQGQSFVIQAADAEDRGGLEFAQYADLVRRNLIAEGYTEAASPETATFLVRLDYGVDNGRTAIRTWPASRFGFGGFYDPFYSRWGYLGHRAHPFYYGWHDPFWYRPVAYDVDTYTVYTSFVDMDIQRTADGQSLFEGTAQARSRTDELPVLVPNLIEAMFTGFPGRSGETVKITVPPPEER
;
A
#
# COMPACT_ATOMS: atom_id res chain seq x y z
N MET A 1 24.77 4.75 4.86
CA MET A 1 24.87 6.11 5.43
C MET A 1 26.02 6.17 6.44
N PRO A 2 26.86 7.22 6.46
CA PRO A 2 27.81 7.42 7.53
C PRO A 2 27.10 7.73 8.85
N VAL A 3 27.73 7.34 9.97
CA VAL A 3 27.21 7.64 11.31
C VAL A 3 27.18 9.17 11.49
N PRO A 4 26.10 9.77 12.04
CA PRO A 4 26.00 11.22 12.20
C PRO A 4 27.09 11.76 13.13
N GLN A 5 27.97 12.60 12.57
CA GLN A 5 29.09 13.26 13.28
C GLN A 5 29.18 14.72 12.83
N GLY A 6 28.05 15.45 12.89
CA GLY A 6 27.98 16.84 12.48
C GLY A 6 27.74 17.04 10.97
N GLN A 7 27.33 16.01 10.25
CA GLN A 7 26.94 16.17 8.84
C GLN A 7 25.63 16.92 8.76
N SER A 8 25.55 17.80 7.75
CA SER A 8 24.38 18.61 7.48
C SER A 8 23.72 18.22 6.16
N PHE A 9 22.41 18.39 6.09
CA PHE A 9 21.61 18.08 4.92
C PHE A 9 20.76 19.26 4.46
N VAL A 10 20.38 19.22 3.18
CA VAL A 10 19.34 20.06 2.61
C VAL A 10 18.38 19.19 1.82
N ILE A 11 17.08 19.48 1.86
CA ILE A 11 16.05 18.72 1.15
C ILE A 11 15.62 19.51 -0.08
N GLN A 12 15.52 18.82 -1.21
CA GLN A 12 15.04 19.36 -2.48
C GLN A 12 14.03 18.41 -3.13
N ALA A 13 13.05 18.97 -3.82
CA ALA A 13 12.18 18.18 -4.68
C ALA A 13 13.00 17.59 -5.84
N ALA A 14 12.77 16.32 -6.13
CA ALA A 14 13.37 15.66 -7.29
C ALA A 14 12.76 16.21 -8.57
N ASP A 15 11.44 16.40 -8.59
CA ASP A 15 10.74 17.05 -9.70
C ASP A 15 10.76 18.58 -9.57
N ALA A 16 10.91 19.24 -10.71
CA ALA A 16 10.88 20.70 -10.77
C ALA A 16 9.49 21.29 -10.53
N GLU A 17 8.44 20.53 -10.84
CA GLU A 17 7.06 20.95 -10.66
C GLU A 17 6.65 21.06 -9.19
N ASP A 18 7.25 20.23 -8.33
CA ASP A 18 6.97 20.21 -6.88
C ASP A 18 7.75 21.29 -6.11
N ARG A 19 8.70 21.97 -6.76
CA ARG A 19 9.51 23.00 -6.11
C ARG A 19 8.68 24.18 -5.66
N GLY A 20 8.68 24.42 -4.33
CA GLY A 20 7.95 25.55 -3.73
C GLY A 20 6.48 25.27 -3.49
N GLY A 21 5.99 24.05 -3.76
CA GLY A 21 4.64 23.62 -3.41
C GLY A 21 4.44 23.51 -1.90
N LEU A 22 3.24 23.87 -1.43
CA LEU A 22 2.87 23.77 -0.01
C LEU A 22 2.89 22.30 0.45
N GLU A 23 2.46 21.41 -0.41
CA GLU A 23 2.41 19.98 -0.18
C GLU A 23 3.83 19.41 -0.01
N PHE A 24 4.74 19.74 -0.94
CA PHE A 24 6.15 19.37 -0.81
C PHE A 24 6.75 19.87 0.50
N ALA A 25 6.45 21.13 0.89
CA ALA A 25 6.97 21.72 2.13
C ALA A 25 6.56 20.92 3.37
N GLN A 26 5.34 20.38 3.40
CA GLN A 26 4.85 19.53 4.49
C GLN A 26 5.60 18.21 4.54
N TYR A 27 5.82 17.55 3.40
CA TYR A 27 6.53 16.28 3.36
C TYR A 27 8.02 16.43 3.63
N ALA A 28 8.63 17.50 3.11
CA ALA A 28 10.00 17.84 3.44
C ALA A 28 10.20 18.11 4.93
N ASP A 29 9.20 18.72 5.61
CA ASP A 29 9.22 18.93 7.05
C ASP A 29 9.19 17.60 7.84
N LEU A 30 8.45 16.61 7.36
CA LEU A 30 8.43 15.27 7.94
C LEU A 30 9.80 14.58 7.81
N VAL A 31 10.37 14.60 6.61
CA VAL A 31 11.71 14.05 6.35
C VAL A 31 12.77 14.76 7.19
N ARG A 32 12.69 16.09 7.28
CA ARG A 32 13.59 16.91 8.10
C ARG A 32 13.57 16.48 9.56
N ARG A 33 12.39 16.35 10.16
CA ARG A 33 12.24 15.93 11.56
C ARG A 33 12.84 14.55 11.81
N ASN A 34 12.62 13.62 10.91
CA ASN A 34 13.18 12.27 11.03
C ASN A 34 14.70 12.28 10.91
N LEU A 35 15.29 13.02 9.96
CA LEU A 35 16.75 13.13 9.82
C LEU A 35 17.41 13.81 11.04
N ILE A 36 16.74 14.80 11.61
CA ILE A 36 17.20 15.43 12.86
C ILE A 36 17.14 14.45 14.03
N ALA A 37 16.10 13.64 14.12
CA ALA A 37 16.00 12.58 15.13
C ALA A 37 17.10 11.53 14.99
N GLU A 38 17.54 11.23 13.77
CA GLU A 38 18.69 10.37 13.48
C GLU A 38 20.06 11.04 13.79
N GLY A 39 20.08 12.34 14.15
CA GLY A 39 21.28 13.05 14.57
C GLY A 39 21.97 13.89 13.49
N TYR A 40 21.34 14.09 12.34
CA TYR A 40 21.83 15.00 11.30
C TYR A 40 21.36 16.44 11.58
N THR A 41 22.02 17.43 10.97
CA THR A 41 21.68 18.84 11.14
C THR A 41 21.23 19.43 9.81
N GLU A 42 20.25 20.35 9.83
CA GLU A 42 19.83 21.03 8.62
C GLU A 42 20.83 22.14 8.24
N ALA A 43 21.19 22.20 6.96
CA ALA A 43 22.04 23.26 6.42
C ALA A 43 21.20 24.44 5.94
N ALA A 44 21.75 25.64 6.02
CA ALA A 44 21.08 26.86 5.56
C ALA A 44 21.00 26.95 4.02
N SER A 45 21.93 26.32 3.31
CA SER A 45 21.96 26.31 1.84
C SER A 45 22.54 25.01 1.30
N PRO A 46 22.25 24.64 0.04
CA PRO A 46 22.81 23.46 -0.61
C PRO A 46 24.36 23.46 -0.66
N GLU A 47 24.97 24.65 -0.75
CA GLU A 47 26.42 24.81 -0.84
C GLU A 47 27.13 24.47 0.49
N THR A 48 26.43 24.65 1.61
CA THR A 48 26.96 24.35 2.96
C THR A 48 26.56 22.97 3.46
N ALA A 49 25.66 22.26 2.73
CA ALA A 49 25.20 20.95 3.09
C ALA A 49 26.22 19.87 2.73
N THR A 50 26.43 18.92 3.64
CA THR A 50 27.22 17.72 3.37
C THR A 50 26.45 16.72 2.48
N PHE A 51 25.12 16.70 2.61
CA PHE A 51 24.23 15.83 1.88
C PHE A 51 23.10 16.60 1.20
N LEU A 52 22.77 16.16 0.00
CA LEU A 52 21.57 16.56 -0.71
C LEU A 52 20.55 15.43 -0.62
N VAL A 53 19.39 15.71 -0.07
CA VAL A 53 18.26 14.78 0.03
C VAL A 53 17.26 15.16 -1.07
N ARG A 54 17.07 14.27 -2.02
CA ARG A 54 16.05 14.43 -3.06
C ARG A 54 14.85 13.61 -2.68
N LEU A 55 13.69 14.24 -2.70
CA LEU A 55 12.42 13.63 -2.37
C LEU A 55 11.50 13.71 -3.59
N ASP A 56 10.95 12.55 -3.97
CA ASP A 56 9.90 12.40 -4.95
C ASP A 56 8.71 11.64 -4.34
N TYR A 57 7.50 11.96 -4.75
CA TYR A 57 6.30 11.30 -4.26
C TYR A 57 5.18 11.38 -5.29
N GLY A 58 4.30 10.40 -5.24
CA GLY A 58 3.18 10.39 -6.15
C GLY A 58 2.22 9.23 -5.92
N VAL A 59 1.21 9.22 -6.78
CA VAL A 59 0.22 8.14 -6.87
C VAL A 59 -0.04 7.82 -8.33
N ASP A 60 -0.23 6.55 -8.65
CA ASP A 60 -0.59 6.12 -9.99
C ASP A 60 -2.06 6.45 -10.32
N ASN A 61 -2.43 6.30 -11.60
CA ASN A 61 -3.80 6.56 -12.08
C ASN A 61 -4.83 5.52 -11.60
N GLY A 62 -4.42 4.59 -10.74
CA GLY A 62 -5.25 3.52 -10.23
C GLY A 62 -5.49 2.40 -11.25
N ARG A 63 -5.69 1.20 -10.74
CA ARG A 63 -6.04 0.00 -11.51
C ARG A 63 -7.33 -0.60 -11.00
N THR A 64 -8.21 -0.95 -11.91
CA THR A 64 -9.43 -1.69 -11.58
C THR A 64 -9.06 -3.08 -11.09
N ALA A 65 -9.42 -3.40 -9.87
CA ALA A 65 -9.32 -4.73 -9.29
C ALA A 65 -10.71 -5.35 -9.18
N ILE A 66 -10.79 -6.64 -9.45
CA ILE A 66 -12.03 -7.39 -9.40
C ILE A 66 -11.93 -8.37 -8.24
N ARG A 67 -12.90 -8.33 -7.34
CA ARG A 67 -13.05 -9.30 -6.27
C ARG A 67 -14.31 -10.11 -6.53
N THR A 68 -14.13 -11.39 -6.79
CA THR A 68 -15.20 -12.35 -6.97
C THR A 68 -15.44 -13.07 -5.65
N TRP A 69 -16.67 -12.96 -5.14
CA TRP A 69 -17.12 -13.78 -4.02
C TRP A 69 -18.12 -14.81 -4.57
N PRO A 70 -18.07 -16.06 -4.14
CA PRO A 70 -19.23 -16.93 -4.34
C PRO A 70 -20.40 -16.25 -3.63
N ALA A 71 -21.41 -15.86 -4.40
CA ALA A 71 -22.61 -15.28 -3.82
C ALA A 71 -23.28 -16.36 -2.96
N SER A 72 -22.92 -16.38 -1.71
CA SER A 72 -23.63 -17.13 -0.68
C SER A 72 -24.93 -16.38 -0.39
N ARG A 73 -25.80 -16.36 -1.41
CA ARG A 73 -27.14 -15.74 -1.31
C ARG A 73 -28.07 -16.51 -0.39
N PHE A 74 -27.60 -17.60 0.12
CA PHE A 74 -28.21 -18.31 1.20
C PHE A 74 -27.18 -18.49 2.28
N GLY A 75 -27.38 -17.79 3.40
CA GLY A 75 -27.02 -18.36 4.65
C GLY A 75 -27.61 -19.76 4.73
N PHE A 76 -26.91 -20.73 4.18
CA PHE A 76 -27.18 -22.14 4.36
C PHE A 76 -26.87 -22.58 5.80
N GLY A 77 -27.02 -21.65 6.75
CA GLY A 77 -27.17 -21.97 8.15
C GLY A 77 -28.51 -22.55 8.52
N GLY A 78 -29.38 -22.82 7.55
CA GLY A 78 -30.77 -23.19 7.82
C GLY A 78 -31.32 -24.43 7.16
N PHE A 79 -30.58 -25.12 6.31
CA PHE A 79 -31.06 -26.34 5.68
C PHE A 79 -30.51 -27.63 6.31
N TYR A 80 -30.38 -27.67 7.60
CA TYR A 80 -30.67 -28.89 8.32
C TYR A 80 -32.16 -28.95 8.61
N ASP A 81 -32.98 -28.93 7.56
CA ASP A 81 -34.34 -29.43 7.66
C ASP A 81 -34.28 -30.96 7.55
N PRO A 82 -34.54 -31.68 8.63
CA PRO A 82 -34.51 -33.15 8.64
C PRO A 82 -35.48 -33.75 7.63
N PHE A 83 -36.48 -32.96 7.19
CA PHE A 83 -37.47 -33.36 6.22
C PHE A 83 -36.88 -33.47 4.81
N TYR A 84 -36.10 -32.51 4.37
CA TYR A 84 -35.47 -32.52 3.04
C TYR A 84 -34.34 -33.55 2.93
N SER A 85 -33.59 -33.76 3.97
CA SER A 85 -32.55 -34.79 3.98
C SER A 85 -33.15 -36.22 3.94
N ARG A 86 -34.33 -36.40 4.54
CA ARG A 86 -35.00 -37.70 4.55
C ARG A 86 -35.65 -38.00 3.19
N TRP A 87 -36.17 -37.01 2.49
CA TRP A 87 -36.73 -37.18 1.15
C TRP A 87 -35.65 -37.34 0.08
N GLY A 88 -34.55 -36.64 0.19
CA GLY A 88 -33.37 -36.82 -0.66
C GLY A 88 -32.81 -38.24 -0.57
N TYR A 89 -32.79 -38.81 0.62
CA TYR A 89 -32.27 -40.17 0.84
C TYR A 89 -33.25 -41.25 0.32
N LEU A 90 -34.55 -41.04 0.40
CA LEU A 90 -35.54 -41.97 -0.14
C LEU A 90 -35.65 -41.85 -1.67
N GLY A 91 -35.50 -40.66 -2.25
CA GLY A 91 -35.48 -40.44 -3.69
C GLY A 91 -34.30 -41.12 -4.38
N HIS A 92 -33.15 -41.20 -3.73
CA HIS A 92 -31.97 -41.89 -4.26
C HIS A 92 -32.15 -43.41 -4.40
N ARG A 93 -33.02 -44.01 -3.60
CA ARG A 93 -33.25 -45.45 -3.64
C ARG A 93 -34.38 -45.86 -4.57
N ALA A 94 -35.28 -44.96 -4.89
CA ALA A 94 -36.50 -45.29 -5.62
C ALA A 94 -36.38 -45.18 -7.15
N HIS A 95 -35.51 -44.30 -7.68
CA HIS A 95 -35.37 -44.09 -9.13
C HIS A 95 -33.96 -43.66 -9.52
N PRO A 96 -33.08 -44.63 -9.89
CA PRO A 96 -31.73 -44.33 -10.36
C PRO A 96 -31.67 -43.58 -11.70
N PHE A 97 -32.81 -43.37 -12.37
CA PHE A 97 -32.92 -42.66 -13.63
C PHE A 97 -33.54 -41.26 -13.54
N TYR A 98 -33.82 -40.74 -12.35
CA TYR A 98 -34.48 -39.45 -12.18
C TYR A 98 -33.48 -38.26 -12.21
N TYR A 99 -32.21 -38.52 -12.31
CA TYR A 99 -31.19 -37.50 -12.66
C TYR A 99 -31.22 -37.26 -14.16
N GLY A 100 -32.39 -36.86 -14.67
CA GLY A 100 -32.54 -36.42 -16.04
C GLY A 100 -32.03 -34.99 -16.20
N TRP A 101 -31.83 -34.62 -17.45
CA TRP A 101 -31.34 -33.34 -17.95
C TRP A 101 -32.10 -32.10 -17.49
N HIS A 102 -33.06 -32.21 -16.62
CA HIS A 102 -33.93 -31.15 -16.07
C HIS A 102 -33.74 -30.94 -14.57
N ASP A 103 -32.67 -31.46 -13.95
CA ASP A 103 -32.36 -31.17 -12.57
C ASP A 103 -31.98 -29.67 -12.44
N PRO A 104 -32.78 -28.85 -11.73
CA PRO A 104 -32.47 -27.44 -11.53
C PRO A 104 -31.16 -27.20 -10.80
N PHE A 105 -30.56 -28.24 -10.20
CA PHE A 105 -29.25 -28.14 -9.58
C PHE A 105 -28.09 -27.98 -10.58
N TRP A 106 -28.22 -28.53 -11.81
CA TRP A 106 -27.22 -28.46 -12.85
C TRP A 106 -27.24 -27.12 -13.61
N TYR A 107 -28.33 -26.39 -13.54
CA TYR A 107 -28.54 -25.11 -14.24
C TYR A 107 -28.61 -23.91 -13.30
N ARG A 108 -28.22 -24.05 -12.02
CA ARG A 108 -28.05 -22.87 -11.18
C ARG A 108 -26.75 -22.21 -11.61
N PRO A 109 -26.79 -21.08 -12.31
CA PRO A 109 -25.60 -20.27 -12.47
C PRO A 109 -25.12 -19.93 -11.06
N VAL A 110 -23.91 -20.30 -10.74
CA VAL A 110 -23.26 -19.84 -9.53
C VAL A 110 -23.16 -18.33 -9.73
N ALA A 111 -24.08 -17.61 -9.10
CA ALA A 111 -24.02 -16.16 -9.13
C ALA A 111 -22.79 -15.77 -8.33
N TYR A 112 -21.80 -15.23 -9.02
CA TYR A 112 -20.66 -14.57 -8.39
C TYR A 112 -21.04 -13.11 -8.19
N ASP A 113 -20.93 -12.66 -6.96
CA ASP A 113 -21.00 -11.24 -6.68
C ASP A 113 -19.62 -10.67 -7.08
N VAL A 114 -19.63 -9.82 -8.09
CA VAL A 114 -18.40 -9.24 -8.66
C VAL A 114 -18.34 -7.80 -8.18
N ASP A 115 -17.46 -7.57 -7.22
CA ASP A 115 -17.14 -6.24 -6.73
C ASP A 115 -15.94 -5.68 -7.48
N THR A 116 -16.11 -4.54 -8.12
CA THR A 116 -15.04 -3.82 -8.79
C THR A 116 -14.63 -2.63 -7.94
N TYR A 117 -13.35 -2.52 -7.67
CA TYR A 117 -12.79 -1.38 -6.95
C TYR A 117 -11.48 -0.91 -7.58
N THR A 118 -11.18 0.37 -7.42
CA THR A 118 -9.92 0.93 -7.88
C THR A 118 -8.86 0.76 -6.80
N VAL A 119 -7.68 0.33 -7.20
CA VAL A 119 -6.49 0.25 -6.36
C VAL A 119 -5.46 1.22 -6.89
N TYR A 120 -5.02 2.10 -6.05
CA TYR A 120 -3.95 3.06 -6.30
C TYR A 120 -2.65 2.56 -5.68
N THR A 121 -1.53 2.85 -6.34
CA THR A 121 -0.20 2.65 -5.79
C THR A 121 0.42 4.01 -5.55
N SER A 122 0.63 4.35 -4.29
CA SER A 122 1.38 5.54 -3.89
C SER A 122 2.83 5.19 -3.64
N PHE A 123 3.73 6.14 -3.86
CA PHE A 123 5.15 5.97 -3.64
C PHE A 123 5.79 7.22 -3.02
N VAL A 124 6.89 7.00 -2.35
CA VAL A 124 7.85 8.01 -1.92
C VAL A 124 9.23 7.47 -2.23
N ASP A 125 9.99 8.23 -3.00
CA ASP A 125 11.38 7.95 -3.32
C ASP A 125 12.28 8.98 -2.64
N MET A 126 13.30 8.49 -1.93
CA MET A 126 14.27 9.34 -1.27
C MET A 126 15.69 8.91 -1.67
N ASP A 127 16.43 9.85 -2.26
CA ASP A 127 17.84 9.69 -2.62
C ASP A 127 18.67 10.67 -1.83
N ILE A 128 19.70 10.18 -1.15
CA ILE A 128 20.65 10.99 -0.38
C ILE A 128 22.01 10.89 -1.03
N GLN A 129 22.49 12.02 -1.53
CA GLN A 129 23.75 12.14 -2.22
C GLN A 129 24.72 13.00 -1.42
N ARG A 130 26.01 12.65 -1.48
CA ARG A 130 27.07 13.52 -0.95
C ARG A 130 27.26 14.71 -1.87
N THR A 131 27.23 15.92 -1.32
CA THR A 131 27.34 17.15 -2.12
C THR A 131 28.73 17.31 -2.79
N ALA A 132 29.79 16.80 -2.18
CA ALA A 132 31.16 16.99 -2.65
C ALA A 132 31.47 16.24 -3.96
N ASP A 133 30.93 15.05 -4.17
CA ASP A 133 31.25 14.15 -5.29
C ASP A 133 30.01 13.55 -5.98
N GLY A 134 28.82 13.86 -5.50
CA GLY A 134 27.56 13.32 -6.04
C GLY A 134 27.36 11.84 -5.77
N GLN A 135 28.17 11.23 -4.90
CA GLN A 135 28.01 9.82 -4.57
C GLN A 135 26.68 9.57 -3.84
N SER A 136 25.86 8.65 -4.38
CA SER A 136 24.66 8.17 -3.67
C SER A 136 25.09 7.40 -2.42
N LEU A 137 24.51 7.80 -1.29
CA LEU A 137 24.73 7.22 0.04
C LEU A 137 23.55 6.40 0.51
N PHE A 138 22.37 6.71 0.00
CA PHE A 138 21.11 6.03 0.30
C PHE A 138 20.15 6.23 -0.85
N GLU A 139 19.50 5.16 -1.24
CA GLU A 139 18.35 5.16 -2.15
C GLU A 139 17.26 4.29 -1.51
N GLY A 140 16.10 4.87 -1.28
CA GLY A 140 14.99 4.19 -0.66
C GLY A 140 13.68 4.50 -1.37
N THR A 141 12.89 3.47 -1.64
CA THR A 141 11.55 3.57 -2.19
C THR A 141 10.56 2.95 -1.21
N ALA A 142 9.58 3.72 -0.76
CA ALA A 142 8.44 3.22 -0.02
C ALA A 142 7.20 3.22 -0.92
N GLN A 143 6.45 2.11 -0.92
CA GLN A 143 5.24 1.98 -1.73
C GLN A 143 4.09 1.41 -0.91
N ALA A 144 2.88 1.92 -1.15
CA ALA A 144 1.66 1.39 -0.57
C ALA A 144 0.57 1.21 -1.62
N ARG A 145 -0.30 0.22 -1.39
CA ARG A 145 -1.51 0.02 -2.18
C ARG A 145 -2.72 0.38 -1.33
N SER A 146 -3.56 1.24 -1.84
CA SER A 146 -4.74 1.75 -1.14
C SER A 146 -5.96 1.83 -2.06
N ARG A 147 -7.13 2.08 -1.49
CA ARG A 147 -8.35 2.42 -2.23
C ARG A 147 -8.55 3.92 -2.37
N THR A 148 -7.71 4.72 -1.74
CA THR A 148 -7.68 6.17 -1.84
C THR A 148 -6.41 6.60 -2.55
N ASP A 149 -6.46 7.73 -3.23
CA ASP A 149 -5.38 8.44 -3.88
C ASP A 149 -4.95 9.70 -3.11
N GLU A 150 -5.46 9.89 -1.88
CA GLU A 150 -5.19 11.06 -1.06
C GLU A 150 -3.73 11.09 -0.57
N LEU A 151 -2.87 11.80 -1.28
CA LEU A 151 -1.46 11.97 -0.92
C LEU A 151 -1.23 12.51 0.51
N PRO A 152 -2.03 13.47 1.04
CA PRO A 152 -1.85 13.95 2.40
C PRO A 152 -1.99 12.89 3.49
N VAL A 153 -2.66 11.79 3.19
CA VAL A 153 -2.81 10.64 4.12
C VAL A 153 -1.73 9.60 3.87
N LEU A 154 -1.42 9.35 2.59
CA LEU A 154 -0.55 8.24 2.19
C LEU A 154 0.93 8.56 2.37
N VAL A 155 1.38 9.75 1.94
CA VAL A 155 2.80 10.12 1.95
C VAL A 155 3.40 10.21 3.35
N PRO A 156 2.74 10.77 4.38
CA PRO A 156 3.25 10.74 5.74
C PRO A 156 3.51 9.34 6.27
N ASN A 157 2.61 8.40 6.01
CA ASN A 157 2.76 7.01 6.43
C ASN A 157 3.92 6.32 5.69
N LEU A 158 4.13 6.64 4.41
CA LEU A 158 5.25 6.11 3.62
C LEU A 158 6.59 6.65 4.11
N ILE A 159 6.65 7.94 4.48
CA ILE A 159 7.86 8.55 5.08
C ILE A 159 8.17 7.87 6.41
N GLU A 160 7.19 7.71 7.29
CA GLU A 160 7.38 7.03 8.58
C GLU A 160 7.86 5.58 8.40
N ALA A 161 7.26 4.86 7.44
CA ALA A 161 7.68 3.53 7.08
C ALA A 161 9.13 3.49 6.58
N MET A 162 9.56 4.45 5.77
CA MET A 162 10.92 4.55 5.23
C MET A 162 11.96 4.77 6.35
N PHE A 163 11.62 5.56 7.37
CA PHE A 163 12.51 5.80 8.50
C PHE A 163 12.46 4.68 9.55
N THR A 164 11.53 3.73 9.46
CA THR A 164 11.52 2.56 10.34
C THR A 164 12.71 1.66 10.02
N GLY A 165 13.73 1.73 10.87
CA GLY A 165 14.98 0.99 10.69
C GLY A 165 16.00 1.67 9.77
N PHE A 166 15.83 2.95 9.48
CA PHE A 166 16.80 3.75 8.71
C PHE A 166 18.20 3.73 9.37
N PRO A 167 19.29 3.65 8.59
CA PRO A 167 19.35 3.67 7.13
C PRO A 167 19.15 2.30 6.45
N GLY A 168 18.73 1.26 7.17
CA GLY A 168 18.49 -0.08 6.62
C GLY A 168 19.75 -0.80 6.12
N ARG A 169 19.54 -1.96 5.51
CA ARG A 169 20.57 -2.73 4.82
C ARG A 169 20.41 -2.57 3.32
N SER A 170 21.49 -2.40 2.60
CA SER A 170 21.47 -2.27 1.14
C SER A 170 20.81 -3.50 0.49
N GLY A 171 19.81 -3.25 -0.37
CA GLY A 171 19.08 -4.29 -1.09
C GLY A 171 18.01 -5.03 -0.28
N GLU A 172 17.69 -4.57 0.92
CA GLU A 172 16.63 -5.16 1.73
C GLU A 172 15.27 -4.56 1.37
N THR A 173 14.26 -5.43 1.20
CA THR A 173 12.86 -5.02 1.06
C THR A 173 12.14 -5.32 2.36
N VAL A 174 11.70 -4.29 3.06
CA VAL A 174 10.95 -4.41 4.32
C VAL A 174 9.47 -4.21 4.05
N LYS A 175 8.64 -5.16 4.48
CA LYS A 175 7.19 -5.04 4.42
C LYS A 175 6.66 -4.51 5.75
N ILE A 176 6.17 -3.30 5.74
CA ILE A 176 5.56 -2.65 6.91
C ILE A 176 4.05 -2.58 6.68
N THR A 177 3.27 -2.93 7.69
CA THR A 177 1.81 -2.78 7.68
C THR A 177 1.47 -1.59 8.56
N VAL A 178 0.99 -0.52 7.94
CA VAL A 178 0.46 0.65 8.66
C VAL A 178 -1.04 0.42 8.86
N PRO A 179 -1.56 0.46 10.09
CA PRO A 179 -2.99 0.34 10.34
C PRO A 179 -3.72 1.54 9.70
N PRO A 180 -4.95 1.35 9.20
CA PRO A 180 -5.75 2.46 8.74
C PRO A 180 -5.98 3.47 9.89
N PRO A 181 -6.09 4.78 9.57
CA PRO A 181 -6.42 5.78 10.58
C PRO A 181 -7.75 5.39 11.24
N GLU A 182 -7.81 5.52 12.57
CA GLU A 182 -9.05 5.28 13.31
C GLU A 182 -10.11 6.28 12.83
N GLU A 183 -11.21 5.76 12.32
CA GLU A 183 -12.39 6.57 12.00
C GLU A 183 -12.89 7.22 13.29
N ARG A 184 -12.87 8.56 13.33
CA ARG A 184 -13.43 9.36 14.42
C ARG A 184 -14.87 9.71 14.15
#